data_390dd25fd91927d0ffd556755919f283
#
_entry.id   390dd25fd91927d0ffd556755919f283
#
_cell.length_a   1.000
_cell.length_b   1.000
_cell.length_c   1.000
_cell.angle_alpha   90.00
_cell.angle_beta   90.00
_cell.angle_gamma   90.00
#
_symmetry.space_group_name_H-M   'P 1'
#
loop_
_entity.id
_entity.type
_entity.pdbx_description
1 polymer ?
#
loop_
_entity_poly.entity_id
_entity_poly.type
_entity_poly.pdbx_seq_one_letter_code
_entity_poly.pdbx_strand_id
1 'polypeptide(L)'
;MQVYRREKYLKAIRGFYHDEGMIKVIMGVRRCGKSCLMRSIADELVESGVPESAIVFIDLDARGNRSVKTPDRLEALIDSSTPARAGGTKYLFVDEIQNVEGFEDLINGYRTDGGWSIFITGSNSYLLSGELATKLTGRYLEFDVFTLDFAEYLGMKRFLGKPVNQKLSLEFSEY
;
A
#
# COMPACT_ATOMS: atom_id res chain seq x y z
N MET A 1 -8.33 13.98 -0.25
CA MET A 1 -9.65 13.28 -0.26
C MET A 1 -9.66 12.37 0.95
N GLN A 2 -10.64 12.51 1.83
CA GLN A 2 -10.72 11.69 3.04
C GLN A 2 -11.01 10.22 2.67
N VAL A 3 -10.24 9.27 3.22
CA VAL A 3 -10.35 7.84 2.95
C VAL A 3 -10.94 7.15 4.18
N TYR A 4 -11.83 6.18 3.96
CA TYR A 4 -12.34 5.33 5.05
C TYR A 4 -11.21 4.45 5.60
N ARG A 5 -10.90 4.60 6.88
CA ARG A 5 -9.81 3.87 7.54
C ARG A 5 -10.28 2.49 7.98
N ARG A 6 -9.62 1.47 7.46
CA ARG A 6 -9.88 0.07 7.82
C ARG A 6 -9.00 -0.33 9.01
N GLU A 7 -9.46 0.02 10.22
CA GLU A 7 -8.71 -0.15 11.47
C GLU A 7 -8.17 -1.56 11.70
N LYS A 8 -8.90 -2.58 11.28
CA LYS A 8 -8.46 -3.98 11.38
C LYS A 8 -7.07 -4.19 10.76
N TYR A 9 -6.85 -3.65 9.56
CA TYR A 9 -5.57 -3.77 8.84
C TYR A 9 -4.54 -2.76 9.33
N LEU A 10 -4.94 -1.52 9.57
CA LEU A 10 -4.03 -0.49 10.09
C LEU A 10 -3.41 -0.92 11.42
N LYS A 11 -4.20 -1.50 12.33
CA LYS A 11 -3.70 -2.03 13.61
C LYS A 11 -2.62 -3.10 13.43
N ALA A 12 -2.76 -3.95 12.41
CA ALA A 12 -1.78 -5.01 12.13
C ALA A 12 -0.48 -4.45 11.53
N ILE A 13 -0.56 -3.37 10.73
CA ILE A 13 0.58 -2.84 9.98
C ILE A 13 1.33 -1.76 10.76
N ARG A 14 0.68 -1.02 11.69
CA ARG A 14 1.28 0.14 12.39
C ARG A 14 2.63 -0.16 13.05
N GLY A 15 2.80 -1.37 13.61
CA GLY A 15 4.08 -1.77 14.22
C GLY A 15 5.26 -1.81 13.25
N PHE A 16 4.99 -1.78 11.94
CA PHE A 16 5.99 -1.89 10.88
C PHE A 16 6.14 -0.61 10.05
N TYR A 17 5.48 0.49 10.42
CA TYR A 17 5.53 1.73 9.64
C TYR A 17 6.95 2.26 9.44
N HIS A 18 7.81 2.11 10.42
CA HIS A 18 9.19 2.60 10.39
C HIS A 18 10.22 1.49 10.18
N ASP A 19 9.77 0.28 9.88
CA ASP A 19 10.66 -0.86 9.64
C ASP A 19 11.27 -0.76 8.24
N GLU A 20 12.60 -0.58 8.18
CA GLU A 20 13.38 -0.52 6.94
C GLU A 20 13.89 -1.90 6.49
N GLY A 21 13.90 -2.87 7.40
CA GLY A 21 14.43 -4.22 7.15
C GLY A 21 13.45 -5.11 6.38
N MET A 22 12.15 -4.83 6.46
CA MET A 22 11.09 -5.65 5.88
C MET A 22 10.27 -4.86 4.85
N ILE A 23 10.02 -5.46 3.70
CA ILE A 23 9.10 -4.93 2.70
C ILE A 23 7.68 -5.30 3.10
N LYS A 24 6.77 -4.32 3.23
CA LYS A 24 5.35 -4.54 3.53
C LYS A 24 4.59 -4.76 2.24
N VAL A 25 4.15 -6.00 2.02
CA VAL A 25 3.42 -6.44 0.82
C VAL A 25 1.94 -6.52 1.15
N ILE A 26 1.14 -5.61 0.59
CA ILE A 26 -0.31 -5.55 0.78
C ILE A 26 -0.98 -6.25 -0.40
N MET A 27 -1.53 -7.43 -0.14
CA MET A 27 -2.14 -8.30 -1.13
C MET A 27 -3.67 -8.29 -1.02
N GLY A 28 -4.33 -8.69 -2.07
CA GLY A 28 -5.78 -8.85 -2.08
C GLY A 28 -6.36 -8.77 -3.48
N VAL A 29 -7.59 -9.24 -3.62
CA VAL A 29 -8.31 -9.20 -4.89
C VAL A 29 -8.46 -7.76 -5.41
N ARG A 30 -8.65 -7.62 -6.71
CA ARG A 30 -8.88 -6.30 -7.31
C ARG A 30 -10.09 -5.62 -6.65
N ARG A 31 -9.98 -4.32 -6.35
CA ARG A 31 -11.00 -3.48 -5.71
C ARG A 31 -11.32 -3.81 -4.24
N CYS A 32 -10.52 -4.60 -3.55
CA CYS A 32 -10.69 -4.84 -2.10
C CYS A 32 -10.24 -3.66 -1.21
N GLY A 33 -9.63 -2.61 -1.78
CA GLY A 33 -9.26 -1.39 -1.04
C GLY A 33 -7.78 -1.27 -0.67
N LYS A 34 -6.86 -2.00 -1.32
CA LYS A 34 -5.40 -1.93 -1.08
C LYS A 34 -4.85 -0.50 -1.20
N SER A 35 -5.14 0.18 -2.32
CA SER A 35 -4.71 1.57 -2.57
C SER A 35 -5.24 2.53 -1.50
N CYS A 36 -6.49 2.33 -1.06
CA CYS A 36 -7.08 3.13 0.02
C CYS A 36 -6.36 2.87 1.35
N LEU A 37 -6.00 1.61 1.63
CA LEU A 37 -5.24 1.26 2.84
C LEU A 37 -3.86 1.91 2.83
N MET A 38 -3.14 1.86 1.69
CA MET A 38 -1.83 2.53 1.55
C MET A 38 -1.94 4.05 1.78
N ARG A 39 -2.98 4.69 1.24
CA ARG A 39 -3.22 6.13 1.47
C ARG A 39 -3.50 6.41 2.96
N SER A 40 -4.28 5.55 3.63
CA SER A 40 -4.52 5.68 5.07
C SER A 40 -3.22 5.56 5.88
N ILE A 41 -2.29 4.68 5.48
CA ILE A 41 -0.97 4.56 6.12
C ILE A 41 -0.15 5.84 5.92
N ALA A 42 -0.11 6.36 4.69
CA ALA A 42 0.59 7.61 4.39
C ALA A 42 0.01 8.80 5.17
N ASP A 43 -1.33 8.89 5.26
CA ASP A 43 -2.02 9.92 6.05
C ASP A 43 -1.65 9.81 7.56
N GLU A 44 -1.62 8.60 8.14
CA GLU A 44 -1.21 8.37 9.53
C GLU A 44 0.26 8.74 9.79
N LEU A 45 1.15 8.47 8.84
CA LEU A 45 2.55 8.89 8.92
C LEU A 45 2.66 10.42 9.00
N VAL A 46 1.94 11.14 8.13
CA VAL A 46 1.91 12.62 8.17
C VAL A 46 1.32 13.13 9.49
N GLU A 47 0.20 12.55 9.95
CA GLU A 47 -0.41 12.89 11.23
C GLU A 47 0.51 12.64 12.44
N SER A 48 1.42 11.67 12.33
CA SER A 48 2.44 11.38 13.35
C SER A 48 3.67 12.27 13.27
N GLY A 49 3.74 13.21 12.30
CA GLY A 49 4.82 14.19 12.17
C GLY A 49 5.85 13.85 11.09
N VAL A 50 5.65 12.81 10.28
CA VAL A 50 6.49 12.53 9.11
C VAL A 50 6.24 13.62 8.06
N PRO A 51 7.28 14.31 7.56
CA PRO A 51 7.11 15.30 6.51
C PRO A 51 6.52 14.66 5.23
N GLU A 52 5.56 15.30 4.59
CA GLU A 52 5.03 14.84 3.29
C GLU A 52 6.15 14.63 2.26
N SER A 53 7.20 15.45 2.31
CA SER A 53 8.37 15.32 1.45
C SER A 53 9.18 14.04 1.66
N ALA A 54 9.01 13.34 2.78
CA ALA A 54 9.63 12.03 3.03
C ALA A 54 8.80 10.87 2.46
N ILE A 55 7.61 11.14 1.92
CA ILE A 55 6.69 10.12 1.41
C ILE A 55 6.67 10.18 -0.12
N VAL A 56 7.10 9.10 -0.76
CA VAL A 56 7.02 8.88 -2.20
C VAL A 56 5.88 7.90 -2.46
N PHE A 57 4.84 8.37 -3.16
CA PHE A 57 3.67 7.55 -3.49
C PHE A 57 3.51 7.42 -5.00
N ILE A 58 3.71 6.21 -5.53
CA ILE A 58 3.65 5.90 -6.96
C ILE A 58 2.47 4.96 -7.21
N ASP A 59 1.52 5.42 -8.00
CA ASP A 59 0.40 4.64 -8.52
C ASP A 59 0.70 4.26 -9.97
N LEU A 60 1.00 2.98 -10.21
CA LEU A 60 1.37 2.48 -11.54
C LEU A 60 0.17 2.28 -12.48
N ASP A 61 -1.06 2.30 -11.95
CA ASP A 61 -2.28 2.33 -12.77
C ASP A 61 -2.65 3.76 -13.22
N ALA A 62 -2.05 4.78 -12.60
CA ALA A 62 -2.28 6.17 -12.98
C ALA A 62 -1.85 6.43 -14.43
N ARG A 63 -2.64 7.26 -15.15
CA ARG A 63 -2.42 7.55 -16.59
C ARG A 63 -0.97 7.98 -16.88
N GLY A 64 -0.37 8.80 -16.01
CA GLY A 64 0.99 9.32 -16.18
C GLY A 64 2.07 8.24 -16.05
N ASN A 65 1.78 7.15 -15.35
CA ASN A 65 2.76 6.11 -15.01
C ASN A 65 2.62 4.84 -15.85
N ARG A 66 1.67 4.77 -16.78
CA ARG A 66 1.41 3.57 -17.61
C ARG A 66 2.60 3.12 -18.46
N SER A 67 3.52 4.01 -18.77
CA SER A 67 4.75 3.71 -19.51
C SER A 67 5.86 3.14 -18.62
N VAL A 68 5.70 3.15 -17.30
CA VAL A 68 6.66 2.58 -16.34
C VAL A 68 6.45 1.08 -16.29
N LYS A 69 7.28 0.33 -17.05
CA LYS A 69 7.17 -1.12 -17.21
C LYS A 69 8.47 -1.87 -16.90
N THR A 70 9.54 -1.14 -16.63
CA THR A 70 10.87 -1.70 -16.34
C THR A 70 11.40 -1.14 -15.02
N PRO A 71 12.30 -1.87 -14.32
CA PRO A 71 12.94 -1.40 -13.10
C PRO A 71 13.61 -0.04 -13.27
N ASP A 72 14.37 0.18 -14.35
CA ASP A 72 15.08 1.45 -14.61
C ASP A 72 14.12 2.65 -14.67
N ARG A 73 12.93 2.47 -15.27
CA ARG A 73 11.91 3.52 -15.33
C ARG A 73 11.25 3.77 -13.99
N LEU A 74 11.06 2.71 -13.19
CA LEU A 74 10.54 2.85 -11.84
C LEU A 74 11.56 3.56 -10.95
N GLU A 75 12.84 3.19 -11.03
CA GLU A 75 13.93 3.84 -10.32
C GLU A 75 14.01 5.33 -10.64
N ALA A 76 14.03 5.69 -11.92
CA ALA A 76 14.03 7.09 -12.35
C ALA A 76 12.81 7.88 -11.82
N LEU A 77 11.64 7.23 -11.74
CA LEU A 77 10.43 7.85 -11.17
C LEU A 77 10.55 8.03 -9.66
N ILE A 78 11.09 7.05 -8.93
CA ILE A 78 11.36 7.14 -7.49
C ILE A 78 12.34 8.29 -7.23
N ASP A 79 13.45 8.32 -7.95
CA ASP A 79 14.49 9.34 -7.79
C ASP A 79 13.97 10.75 -8.06
N SER A 80 13.23 10.93 -9.15
CA SER A 80 12.64 12.24 -9.48
C SER A 80 11.56 12.69 -8.48
N SER A 81 10.94 11.75 -7.78
CA SER A 81 9.92 12.01 -6.76
C SER A 81 10.53 12.19 -5.36
N THR A 82 11.81 11.88 -5.19
CA THR A 82 12.50 11.93 -3.90
C THR A 82 13.22 13.28 -3.73
N PRO A 83 12.89 14.08 -2.70
CA PRO A 83 13.58 15.33 -2.45
C PRO A 83 15.05 15.12 -2.10
N ALA A 84 15.94 15.95 -2.65
CA ALA A 84 17.39 15.86 -2.48
C ALA A 84 17.90 16.02 -1.01
N ARG A 85 17.05 16.45 -0.07
CA ARG A 85 17.39 16.75 1.33
C ARG A 85 16.44 16.12 2.36
N ALA A 86 15.87 14.95 2.09
CA ALA A 86 15.12 14.23 3.11
C ALA A 86 16.11 13.60 4.11
N GLY A 87 16.24 14.19 5.30
CA GLY A 87 16.93 13.56 6.43
C GLY A 87 15.99 12.54 7.11
N GLY A 88 16.51 11.41 7.58
CA GLY A 88 15.73 10.36 8.24
C GLY A 88 15.12 9.34 7.27
N THR A 89 14.24 8.48 7.80
CA THR A 89 13.59 7.42 7.03
C THR A 89 12.67 8.01 5.95
N LYS A 90 12.82 7.54 4.73
CA LYS A 90 11.92 7.80 3.60
C LYS A 90 10.89 6.67 3.48
N TYR A 91 9.72 6.99 2.97
CA TYR A 91 8.62 6.03 2.85
C TYR A 91 8.24 5.88 1.38
N LEU A 92 8.44 4.67 0.86
CA LEU A 92 8.12 4.34 -0.52
C LEU A 92 6.83 3.53 -0.58
N PHE A 93 5.84 4.06 -1.27
CA PHE A 93 4.58 3.39 -1.58
C PHE A 93 4.48 3.16 -3.08
N VAL A 94 4.42 1.90 -3.52
CA VAL A 94 4.22 1.56 -4.93
C VAL A 94 2.96 0.72 -5.09
N ASP A 95 1.94 1.29 -5.70
CA ASP A 95 0.65 0.65 -5.94
C ASP A 95 0.66 -0.09 -7.28
N GLU A 96 0.15 -1.33 -7.29
CA GLU A 96 0.09 -2.26 -8.43
C GLU A 96 1.48 -2.56 -9.03
N ILE A 97 2.45 -2.94 -8.15
CA ILE A 97 3.87 -3.15 -8.49
C ILE A 97 4.08 -4.18 -9.62
N GLN A 98 3.18 -5.16 -9.77
CA GLN A 98 3.25 -6.16 -10.85
C GLN A 98 3.15 -5.56 -12.27
N ASN A 99 2.85 -4.26 -12.39
CA ASN A 99 2.91 -3.55 -13.67
C ASN A 99 4.35 -3.34 -14.17
N VAL A 100 5.35 -3.56 -13.31
CA VAL A 100 6.78 -3.48 -13.64
C VAL A 100 7.37 -4.88 -13.58
N GLU A 101 7.80 -5.40 -14.73
CA GLU A 101 8.42 -6.71 -14.80
C GLU A 101 9.83 -6.69 -14.19
N GLY A 102 10.14 -7.65 -13.31
CA GLY A 102 11.45 -7.74 -12.65
C GLY A 102 11.70 -6.67 -11.57
N PHE A 103 10.65 -6.12 -10.96
CA PHE A 103 10.75 -5.10 -9.92
C PHE A 103 11.47 -5.56 -8.64
N GLU A 104 11.55 -6.87 -8.41
CA GLU A 104 11.95 -7.46 -7.14
C GLU A 104 13.38 -7.09 -6.74
N ASP A 105 14.31 -7.14 -7.72
CA ASP A 105 15.71 -6.80 -7.48
C ASP A 105 15.87 -5.31 -7.13
N LEU A 106 15.13 -4.43 -7.82
CA LEU A 106 15.13 -2.99 -7.54
C LEU A 106 14.62 -2.71 -6.13
N ILE A 107 13.45 -3.25 -5.76
CA ILE A 107 12.84 -3.04 -4.45
C ILE A 107 13.71 -3.62 -3.33
N ASN A 108 14.32 -4.78 -3.58
CA ASN A 108 15.28 -5.37 -2.64
C ASN A 108 16.56 -4.53 -2.53
N GLY A 109 17.01 -3.88 -3.59
CA GLY A 109 18.09 -2.91 -3.59
C GLY A 109 17.82 -1.75 -2.64
N TYR A 110 16.69 -1.05 -2.79
CA TYR A 110 16.28 0.03 -1.89
C TYR A 110 16.22 -0.40 -0.41
N ARG A 111 15.71 -1.63 -0.14
CA ARG A 111 15.71 -2.19 1.21
C ARG A 111 17.14 -2.41 1.74
N THR A 112 18.05 -2.94 0.91
CA THR A 112 19.42 -3.27 1.31
C THR A 112 20.26 -2.02 1.55
N ASP A 113 20.07 -0.99 0.74
CA ASP A 113 20.74 0.31 0.90
C ASP A 113 20.29 1.05 2.15
N GLY A 114 19.12 0.69 2.69
CA GLY A 114 18.56 1.30 3.91
C GLY A 114 17.97 2.71 3.70
N GLY A 115 17.45 3.28 4.78
CA GLY A 115 16.84 4.60 4.77
C GLY A 115 15.44 4.64 4.12
N TRP A 116 14.86 3.48 3.80
CA TRP A 116 13.54 3.36 3.20
C TRP A 116 12.64 2.39 3.94
N SER A 117 11.47 2.84 4.34
CA SER A 117 10.37 1.96 4.73
C SER A 117 9.48 1.74 3.51
N ILE A 118 9.37 0.48 3.04
CA ILE A 118 8.81 0.17 1.72
C ILE A 118 7.46 -0.55 1.87
N PHE A 119 6.46 -0.06 1.14
CA PHE A 119 5.12 -0.62 1.02
C PHE A 119 4.80 -0.84 -0.45
N ILE A 120 4.42 -2.05 -0.81
CA ILE A 120 4.00 -2.39 -2.18
C ILE A 120 2.64 -3.05 -2.16
N THR A 121 1.86 -2.86 -3.23
CA THR A 121 0.64 -3.63 -3.45
C THR A 121 0.70 -4.41 -4.74
N GLY A 122 -0.10 -5.46 -4.79
CA GLY A 122 -0.32 -6.21 -6.00
C GLY A 122 -1.52 -7.16 -5.90
N SER A 123 -1.90 -7.73 -7.03
CA SER A 123 -2.94 -8.77 -7.05
C SER A 123 -2.40 -10.10 -6.56
N ASN A 124 -3.23 -10.88 -5.85
CA ASN A 124 -2.86 -12.19 -5.29
C ASN A 124 -2.27 -13.16 -6.34
N SER A 125 -2.74 -13.11 -7.58
CA SER A 125 -2.31 -14.05 -8.62
C SER A 125 -0.83 -13.93 -8.98
N TYR A 126 -0.25 -12.74 -8.85
CA TYR A 126 1.17 -12.50 -9.14
C TYR A 126 2.03 -12.67 -7.88
N LEU A 127 1.61 -12.08 -6.77
CA LEU A 127 2.40 -12.06 -5.54
C LEU A 127 2.44 -13.41 -4.81
N LEU A 128 1.46 -14.30 -5.06
CA LEU A 128 1.41 -15.67 -4.52
C LEU A 128 2.19 -16.70 -5.35
N SER A 129 2.83 -16.31 -6.45
CA SER A 129 3.51 -17.25 -7.37
C SER A 129 4.74 -17.97 -6.79
N GLY A 130 5.05 -17.79 -5.50
CA GLY A 130 6.23 -18.37 -4.85
C GLY A 130 7.56 -17.76 -5.30
N GLU A 131 7.59 -17.11 -6.46
CA GLU A 131 8.76 -16.42 -7.00
C GLU A 131 9.08 -15.17 -6.16
N LEU A 132 8.05 -14.47 -5.66
CA LEU A 132 8.24 -13.31 -4.80
C LEU A 132 9.02 -13.67 -3.52
N ALA A 133 8.66 -14.80 -2.88
CA ALA A 133 9.33 -15.28 -1.68
C ALA A 133 10.83 -15.55 -1.92
N THR A 134 11.14 -16.13 -3.08
CA THR A 134 12.52 -16.44 -3.46
C THR A 134 13.31 -15.17 -3.82
N LYS A 135 12.71 -14.28 -4.61
CA LYS A 135 13.36 -13.07 -5.10
C LYS A 135 13.53 -11.99 -4.03
N LEU A 136 12.55 -11.81 -3.13
CA LEU A 136 12.67 -10.91 -1.99
C LEU A 136 13.43 -11.52 -0.80
N THR A 137 14.03 -12.71 -1.00
CA THR A 137 14.91 -13.37 0.01
C THR A 137 14.25 -13.57 1.39
N GLY A 138 12.90 -13.71 1.44
CA GLY A 138 12.15 -13.89 2.68
C GLY A 138 12.13 -12.66 3.61
N ARG A 139 12.50 -11.48 3.11
CA ARG A 139 12.51 -10.22 3.89
C ARG A 139 11.34 -9.33 3.59
N TYR A 140 10.15 -9.88 3.70
CA TYR A 140 8.88 -9.18 3.51
C TYR A 140 7.82 -9.68 4.48
N LEU A 141 6.82 -8.85 4.69
CA LEU A 141 5.64 -9.14 5.51
C LEU A 141 4.41 -9.04 4.62
N GLU A 142 3.58 -10.06 4.66
CA GLU A 142 2.35 -10.14 3.88
C GLU A 142 1.15 -9.67 4.71
N PHE A 143 0.33 -8.83 4.10
CA PHE A 143 -0.93 -8.34 4.66
C PHE A 143 -2.06 -8.59 3.65
N ASP A 144 -2.84 -9.63 3.91
CA ASP A 144 -3.99 -10.01 3.07
C ASP A 144 -5.18 -9.10 3.34
N VAL A 145 -5.59 -8.35 2.31
CA VAL A 145 -6.74 -7.45 2.37
C VAL A 145 -7.92 -8.08 1.63
N PHE A 146 -8.96 -8.38 2.38
CA PHE A 146 -10.23 -8.89 1.85
C PHE A 146 -11.17 -7.73 1.51
N THR A 147 -12.26 -8.03 0.80
CA THR A 147 -13.38 -7.11 0.62
C THR A 147 -13.91 -6.66 1.99
N LEU A 148 -14.71 -5.60 2.03
CA LEU A 148 -15.30 -5.14 3.30
C LEU A 148 -16.06 -6.29 3.95
N ASP A 149 -15.88 -6.50 5.24
CA ASP A 149 -16.82 -7.30 6.02
C ASP A 149 -18.06 -6.46 6.35
N PHE A 150 -19.11 -7.09 6.89
CA PHE A 150 -20.37 -6.40 7.15
C PHE A 150 -20.22 -5.22 8.12
N ALA A 151 -19.36 -5.34 9.13
CA ALA A 151 -19.09 -4.25 10.06
C ALA A 151 -18.39 -3.08 9.37
N GLU A 152 -17.40 -3.37 8.52
CA GLU A 152 -16.71 -2.37 7.69
C GLU A 152 -17.64 -1.73 6.67
N TYR A 153 -18.56 -2.51 6.06
CA TYR A 153 -19.58 -1.98 5.16
C TYR A 153 -20.48 -0.96 5.87
N LEU A 154 -20.97 -1.28 7.07
CA LEU A 154 -21.75 -0.35 7.88
C LEU A 154 -20.94 0.91 8.24
N GLY A 155 -19.69 0.74 8.61
CA GLY A 155 -18.75 1.84 8.87
C GLY A 155 -18.54 2.72 7.64
N MET A 156 -18.36 2.12 6.47
CA MET A 156 -18.20 2.83 5.20
C MET A 156 -19.49 3.62 4.84
N LYS A 157 -20.68 3.02 4.99
CA LYS A 157 -21.95 3.76 4.76
C LYS A 157 -22.05 5.00 5.63
N ARG A 158 -21.73 4.87 6.94
CA ARG A 158 -21.75 6.01 7.88
C ARG A 158 -20.72 7.07 7.49
N PHE A 159 -19.50 6.65 7.15
CA PHE A 159 -18.43 7.55 6.69
C PHE A 159 -18.86 8.35 5.45
N LEU A 160 -19.60 7.74 4.53
CA LEU A 160 -20.13 8.38 3.33
C LEU A 160 -21.43 9.18 3.57
N GLY A 161 -21.88 9.29 4.82
CA GLY A 161 -23.17 9.95 5.16
C GLY A 161 -24.40 9.23 4.61
N LYS A 162 -24.25 7.94 4.24
CA LYS A 162 -25.39 7.15 3.74
C LYS A 162 -26.22 6.58 4.89
N PRO A 163 -27.56 6.53 4.77
CA PRO A 163 -28.40 5.94 5.79
C PRO A 163 -28.09 4.45 5.98
N VAL A 164 -28.14 4.01 7.23
CA VAL A 164 -28.05 2.59 7.61
C VAL A 164 -29.42 2.17 8.13
N ASN A 165 -29.93 1.05 7.62
CA ASN A 165 -31.22 0.53 8.02
C ASN A 165 -31.18 0.11 9.50
N GLN A 166 -32.20 0.47 10.27
CA GLN A 166 -32.32 0.09 11.70
C GLN A 166 -32.46 -1.43 11.88
N LYS A 167 -33.06 -2.12 10.90
CA LYS A 167 -33.10 -3.59 10.87
C LYS A 167 -31.87 -4.11 10.14
N LEU A 168 -30.90 -4.59 10.89
CA LEU A 168 -29.63 -5.12 10.34
C LEU A 168 -29.83 -6.26 9.34
N SER A 169 -30.92 -7.04 9.47
CA SER A 169 -31.23 -8.10 8.49
C SER A 169 -31.55 -7.55 7.10
N LEU A 170 -32.20 -6.38 7.01
CA LEU A 170 -32.46 -5.71 5.73
C LEU A 170 -31.17 -5.09 5.18
N GLU A 171 -30.36 -4.49 6.04
CA GLU A 171 -29.07 -3.94 5.65
C GLU A 171 -28.11 -5.04 5.15
N PHE A 172 -28.15 -6.22 5.78
CA PHE A 172 -27.35 -7.37 5.34
C PHE A 172 -27.76 -7.90 3.96
N SER A 173 -29.01 -7.76 3.56
CA SER A 173 -29.45 -8.14 2.22
C SER A 173 -28.97 -7.19 1.12
N GLU A 174 -28.53 -5.98 1.48
CA GLU A 174 -27.90 -5.00 0.57
C GLU A 174 -26.38 -5.13 0.48
N TYR A 175 -25.77 -5.85 1.47
CA TYR A 175 -24.34 -6.11 1.53
C TYR A 175 -23.90 -7.16 0.51
#